data_6acfa01913ea0e51f6a70722c9a78cd4
#
_entry.id   6acfa01913ea0e51f6a70722c9a78cd4
#
_cell.length_a   1.000
_cell.length_b   1.000
_cell.length_c   1.000
_cell.angle_alpha   90.00
_cell.angle_beta   90.00
_cell.angle_gamma   90.00
#
_symmetry.space_group_name_H-M   'P 1'
#
loop_
_entity.id
_entity.type
_entity.pdbx_description
1 polymer ?
#
loop_
_entity_poly.entity_id
_entity_poly.type
_entity_poly.pdbx_seq_one_letter_code
_entity_poly.pdbx_strand_id
1 'polypeptide(L)'
;MGLFGSKEPCCICGGKSKRKITDGYLCQECFTKYANATYVAGDENWLSELPTKTQAIEAIESKKENDEILSKFDTTKQIDNLIKFDEDKKMFIVLNGQIEKSKMNKKVYDCNKLIGYEILENGEMVTKGGLGSAIVGGTIFGGSGAIVGAIVGKKTTRAVINELKIKLTLDDFNSPAIYIYLIKNKTKSNSIAYKTAYSQAQEILSILSVITKRNDTDNIEQSIKVDEQANDSFDKIKKLKELLDLEAITQEEFDTKKKELLNL
;
A
#
# COMPACT_ATOMS: atom_id res chain seq x y z
N MET A 1 31.82 -33.82 23.29
CA MET A 1 31.66 -32.40 22.83
C MET A 1 30.29 -31.92 23.29
N GLY A 2 30.24 -30.91 24.15
CA GLY A 2 29.07 -30.55 24.94
C GLY A 2 27.91 -29.99 24.13
N LEU A 3 26.77 -30.59 24.29
CA LEU A 3 25.44 -30.18 23.84
C LEU A 3 24.87 -29.04 24.72
N PHE A 4 25.65 -28.01 25.03
CA PHE A 4 25.15 -26.85 25.76
C PHE A 4 24.92 -25.71 24.78
N GLY A 5 23.64 -25.50 24.45
CA GLY A 5 23.18 -24.34 23.69
C GLY A 5 23.74 -23.05 24.30
N SER A 6 24.00 -22.05 23.46
CA SER A 6 24.62 -20.78 23.82
C SER A 6 23.94 -20.19 25.07
N LYS A 7 24.76 -19.77 26.03
CA LYS A 7 24.31 -19.13 27.29
C LYS A 7 23.96 -17.64 27.11
N GLU A 8 23.96 -17.17 25.85
CA GLU A 8 23.66 -15.75 25.61
C GLU A 8 22.17 -15.46 25.77
N PRO A 9 21.83 -14.34 26.44
CA PRO A 9 20.44 -13.95 26.60
C PRO A 9 19.79 -13.59 25.26
N CYS A 10 18.47 -13.68 25.17
CA CYS A 10 17.72 -13.18 24.04
C CYS A 10 17.96 -11.67 23.88
N CYS A 11 18.40 -11.24 22.71
CA CYS A 11 18.73 -9.84 22.45
C CYS A 11 17.51 -8.90 22.46
N ILE A 12 16.27 -9.44 22.45
CA ILE A 12 15.04 -8.66 22.56
C ILE A 12 14.52 -8.59 24.01
N CYS A 13 14.35 -9.74 24.67
CA CYS A 13 13.69 -9.79 25.99
C CYS A 13 14.59 -10.24 27.15
N GLY A 14 15.86 -10.55 26.90
CA GLY A 14 16.80 -11.03 27.94
C GLY A 14 16.59 -12.47 28.40
N GLY A 15 15.54 -13.17 27.95
CA GLY A 15 15.24 -14.54 28.33
C GLY A 15 16.23 -15.57 27.78
N LYS A 16 16.11 -16.86 28.18
CA LYS A 16 16.97 -17.93 27.66
C LYS A 16 16.82 -18.09 26.16
N SER A 17 17.89 -17.87 25.43
CA SER A 17 17.90 -17.97 23.97
C SER A 17 18.03 -19.42 23.49
N LYS A 18 17.51 -19.68 22.28
CA LYS A 18 17.60 -20.98 21.61
C LYS A 18 17.99 -20.87 20.14
N ARG A 19 17.81 -19.73 19.50
CA ARG A 19 18.00 -19.56 18.06
C ARG A 19 18.95 -18.42 17.75
N LYS A 20 19.98 -18.72 16.96
CA LYS A 20 20.92 -17.71 16.46
C LYS A 20 20.23 -16.86 15.38
N ILE A 21 20.54 -15.58 15.40
CA ILE A 21 20.28 -14.61 14.31
C ILE A 21 21.61 -13.99 13.89
N THR A 22 21.59 -13.04 12.96
CA THR A 22 22.83 -12.48 12.38
C THR A 22 23.75 -11.87 13.45
N ASP A 23 23.19 -11.11 14.40
CA ASP A 23 23.91 -10.32 15.40
C ASP A 23 23.52 -10.65 16.85
N GLY A 24 23.01 -11.86 17.13
CA GLY A 24 22.64 -12.27 18.46
C GLY A 24 21.83 -13.56 18.52
N TYR A 25 20.98 -13.66 19.55
CA TYR A 25 20.15 -14.85 19.78
C TYR A 25 18.73 -14.45 20.17
N LEU A 26 17.73 -15.24 19.75
CA LEU A 26 16.33 -15.10 20.15
C LEU A 26 15.88 -16.27 21.04
N CYS A 27 15.05 -15.97 22.04
CA CYS A 27 14.30 -17.02 22.73
C CYS A 27 13.19 -17.58 21.83
N GLN A 28 12.61 -18.71 22.24
CA GLN A 28 11.55 -19.35 21.46
C GLN A 28 10.35 -18.42 21.23
N GLU A 29 9.97 -17.64 22.24
CA GLU A 29 8.83 -16.73 22.17
C GLU A 29 9.09 -15.58 21.17
N CYS A 30 10.24 -14.88 21.28
CA CYS A 30 10.57 -13.80 20.37
C CYS A 30 10.73 -14.30 18.92
N PHE A 31 11.32 -15.49 18.73
CA PHE A 31 11.39 -16.11 17.41
C PHE A 31 10.01 -16.46 16.84
N THR A 32 9.10 -16.97 17.68
CA THR A 32 7.71 -17.25 17.24
C THR A 32 6.98 -15.97 16.85
N LYS A 33 7.15 -14.88 17.60
CA LYS A 33 6.60 -13.56 17.24
C LYS A 33 7.15 -13.08 15.90
N TYR A 34 8.46 -13.18 15.70
CA TYR A 34 9.11 -12.84 14.43
C TYR A 34 8.60 -13.71 13.29
N ALA A 35 8.54 -15.04 13.49
CA ALA A 35 8.04 -15.96 12.48
C ALA A 35 6.58 -15.65 12.11
N ASN A 36 5.72 -15.37 13.09
CA ASN A 36 4.33 -14.96 12.83
C ASN A 36 4.22 -13.63 12.09
N ALA A 37 5.21 -12.77 12.20
CA ALA A 37 5.25 -11.50 11.48
C ALA A 37 5.74 -11.63 10.04
N THR A 38 6.67 -12.53 9.77
CA THR A 38 7.40 -12.58 8.50
C THR A 38 7.10 -13.80 7.64
N TYR A 39 6.65 -14.91 8.24
CA TYR A 39 6.41 -16.15 7.51
C TYR A 39 5.29 -16.00 6.48
N VAL A 40 5.59 -16.35 5.23
CA VAL A 40 4.63 -16.47 4.13
C VAL A 40 4.48 -17.95 3.79
N ALA A 41 3.25 -18.46 3.81
CA ALA A 41 2.97 -19.85 3.51
C ALA A 41 3.39 -20.19 2.06
N GLY A 42 4.20 -21.23 1.92
CA GLY A 42 4.74 -21.67 0.62
C GLY A 42 6.06 -20.99 0.21
N ASP A 43 6.61 -20.10 1.02
CA ASP A 43 7.97 -19.58 0.84
C ASP A 43 8.96 -20.49 1.55
N GLU A 44 9.61 -21.38 0.79
CA GLU A 44 10.63 -22.28 1.31
C GLU A 44 11.92 -21.57 1.75
N ASN A 45 12.11 -20.33 1.30
CA ASN A 45 13.31 -19.54 1.53
C ASN A 45 13.14 -18.41 2.56
N TRP A 46 12.01 -18.33 3.28
CA TRP A 46 11.73 -17.22 4.21
C TRP A 46 12.78 -17.02 5.33
N LEU A 47 13.61 -18.05 5.63
CA LEU A 47 14.74 -18.00 6.56
C LEU A 47 16.09 -18.26 5.88
N SER A 48 16.19 -18.08 4.58
CA SER A 48 17.47 -18.21 3.85
C SER A 48 18.51 -17.22 4.37
N GLU A 49 18.07 -16.06 4.80
CA GLU A 49 18.85 -15.05 5.51
C GLU A 49 18.33 -14.88 6.93
N LEU A 50 19.24 -14.98 7.90
CA LEU A 50 18.88 -14.75 9.30
C LEU A 50 18.70 -13.24 9.55
N PRO A 51 17.63 -12.82 10.27
CA PRO A 51 17.43 -11.41 10.55
C PRO A 51 18.51 -10.87 11.52
N THR A 52 18.70 -9.56 11.48
CA THR A 52 19.34 -8.83 12.57
C THR A 52 18.36 -8.62 13.72
N LYS A 53 18.87 -8.22 14.88
CA LYS A 53 18.04 -7.81 16.03
C LYS A 53 17.05 -6.69 15.63
N THR A 54 17.52 -5.67 14.94
CA THR A 54 16.70 -4.54 14.48
C THR A 54 15.57 -5.01 13.58
N GLN A 55 15.87 -5.80 12.55
CA GLN A 55 14.86 -6.36 11.65
C GLN A 55 13.83 -7.23 12.40
N ALA A 56 14.26 -7.99 13.40
CA ALA A 56 13.34 -8.82 14.17
C ALA A 56 12.41 -7.97 15.05
N ILE A 57 12.90 -6.89 15.65
CA ILE A 57 12.09 -5.95 16.44
C ILE A 57 11.08 -5.24 15.54
N GLU A 58 11.53 -4.63 14.44
CA GLU A 58 10.69 -3.92 13.49
C GLU A 58 9.57 -4.80 12.94
N ALA A 59 9.87 -6.05 12.59
CA ALA A 59 8.86 -6.98 12.11
C ALA A 59 7.80 -7.31 13.17
N ILE A 60 8.22 -7.53 14.43
CA ILE A 60 7.30 -7.82 15.54
C ILE A 60 6.41 -6.62 15.85
N GLU A 61 6.99 -5.40 15.88
CA GLU A 61 6.26 -4.16 16.15
C GLU A 61 5.28 -3.84 15.02
N SER A 62 5.71 -3.91 13.76
CA SER A 62 4.85 -3.72 12.60
C SER A 62 3.68 -4.71 12.58
N LYS A 63 3.93 -5.98 12.97
CA LYS A 63 2.85 -6.97 13.09
C LYS A 63 1.86 -6.60 14.18
N LYS A 64 2.33 -6.14 15.32
CA LYS A 64 1.47 -5.73 16.43
C LYS A 64 0.59 -4.54 16.04
N GLU A 65 1.17 -3.52 15.42
CA GLU A 65 0.42 -2.37 14.90
C GLU A 65 -0.64 -2.78 13.88
N ASN A 66 -0.25 -3.64 12.93
CA ASN A 66 -1.19 -4.17 11.95
C ASN A 66 -2.34 -4.96 12.60
N ASP A 67 -2.07 -5.76 13.64
CA ASP A 67 -3.10 -6.53 14.35
C ASP A 67 -4.06 -5.63 15.12
N GLU A 68 -3.58 -4.52 15.68
CA GLU A 68 -4.42 -3.50 16.32
C GLU A 68 -5.35 -2.82 15.30
N ILE A 69 -4.85 -2.47 14.11
CA ILE A 69 -5.64 -1.91 13.01
C ILE A 69 -6.63 -2.96 12.50
N LEU A 70 -6.18 -4.19 12.28
CA LEU A 70 -7.02 -5.29 11.81
C LEU A 70 -8.17 -5.61 12.77
N SER A 71 -7.96 -5.47 14.08
CA SER A 71 -9.00 -5.67 15.09
C SER A 71 -10.15 -4.67 14.99
N LYS A 72 -9.89 -3.51 14.38
CA LYS A 72 -10.85 -2.41 14.18
C LYS A 72 -11.38 -2.33 12.73
N PHE A 73 -10.92 -3.23 11.85
CA PHE A 73 -11.30 -3.23 10.44
C PHE A 73 -12.72 -3.78 10.28
N ASP A 74 -13.63 -2.97 9.74
CA ASP A 74 -15.00 -3.34 9.44
C ASP A 74 -15.18 -3.49 7.92
N THR A 75 -15.55 -4.69 7.46
CA THR A 75 -15.73 -4.95 6.04
C THR A 75 -17.02 -4.28 5.55
N THR A 76 -16.91 -3.17 4.82
CA THR A 76 -18.05 -2.49 4.17
C THR A 76 -18.29 -3.05 2.78
N LYS A 77 -17.24 -3.45 2.08
CA LYS A 77 -17.31 -4.09 0.76
C LYS A 77 -16.28 -5.19 0.61
N GLN A 78 -16.68 -6.28 -0.08
CA GLN A 78 -15.80 -7.42 -0.37
C GLN A 78 -16.06 -7.89 -1.80
N ILE A 79 -14.98 -8.21 -2.52
CA ILE A 79 -15.04 -8.85 -3.83
C ILE A 79 -14.44 -10.25 -3.67
N ASP A 80 -15.30 -11.23 -3.61
CA ASP A 80 -14.99 -12.65 -3.35
C ASP A 80 -13.89 -12.82 -2.27
N ASN A 81 -12.96 -13.76 -2.49
CA ASN A 81 -11.77 -13.95 -1.64
C ASN A 81 -10.54 -13.22 -2.20
N LEU A 82 -10.74 -12.06 -2.82
CA LEU A 82 -9.67 -11.28 -3.45
C LEU A 82 -9.29 -10.07 -2.61
N ILE A 83 -10.27 -9.25 -2.25
CA ILE A 83 -10.02 -7.97 -1.56
C ILE A 83 -11.23 -7.58 -0.70
N LYS A 84 -10.95 -6.96 0.44
CA LYS A 84 -11.93 -6.32 1.34
C LYS A 84 -11.61 -4.85 1.50
N PHE A 85 -12.65 -4.04 1.65
CA PHE A 85 -12.56 -2.60 1.91
C PHE A 85 -13.30 -2.25 3.21
N ASP A 86 -12.72 -1.33 3.96
CA ASP A 86 -13.35 -0.55 5.00
C ASP A 86 -13.38 0.89 4.47
N GLU A 87 -14.52 1.30 3.91
CA GLU A 87 -14.67 2.59 3.25
C GLU A 87 -14.64 3.73 4.25
N ASP A 88 -15.18 3.51 5.46
CA ASP A 88 -15.24 4.53 6.51
C ASP A 88 -13.85 4.88 7.04
N LYS A 89 -12.99 3.88 7.18
CA LYS A 89 -11.61 4.05 7.65
C LYS A 89 -10.59 4.21 6.52
N LYS A 90 -11.06 4.23 5.26
CA LYS A 90 -10.21 4.31 4.05
C LYS A 90 -9.11 3.25 4.05
N MET A 91 -9.47 1.99 4.31
CA MET A 91 -8.53 0.86 4.40
C MET A 91 -8.93 -0.29 3.50
N PHE A 92 -7.97 -1.15 3.13
CA PHE A 92 -8.25 -2.38 2.40
C PHE A 92 -7.32 -3.53 2.81
N ILE A 93 -7.76 -4.76 2.53
CA ILE A 93 -7.02 -6.00 2.76
C ILE A 93 -7.05 -6.83 1.50
N VAL A 94 -5.88 -7.29 1.02
CA VAL A 94 -5.77 -8.24 -0.10
C VAL A 94 -5.74 -9.65 0.46
N LEU A 95 -6.69 -10.49 0.03
CA LEU A 95 -6.87 -11.86 0.53
C LEU A 95 -6.18 -12.92 -0.33
N ASN A 96 -6.08 -12.73 -1.64
CA ASN A 96 -5.46 -13.65 -2.60
C ASN A 96 -5.91 -15.12 -2.48
N GLY A 97 -7.19 -15.34 -2.17
CA GLY A 97 -7.74 -16.67 -1.97
C GLY A 97 -7.44 -17.29 -0.59
N GLN A 98 -6.91 -16.52 0.36
CA GLN A 98 -6.72 -16.98 1.74
C GLN A 98 -8.08 -17.23 2.40
N ILE A 99 -8.18 -18.34 3.12
CA ILE A 99 -9.40 -18.67 3.86
C ILE A 99 -9.62 -17.62 4.95
N GLU A 100 -10.83 -17.12 5.08
CA GLU A 100 -11.20 -16.03 6.01
C GLU A 100 -10.78 -16.30 7.47
N LYS A 101 -10.78 -17.57 7.87
CA LYS A 101 -10.40 -18.03 9.22
C LYS A 101 -8.88 -18.06 9.47
N SER A 102 -8.06 -17.91 8.44
CA SER A 102 -6.60 -17.82 8.63
C SER A 102 -6.26 -16.48 9.26
N LYS A 103 -5.80 -16.51 10.51
CA LYS A 103 -5.25 -15.32 11.20
C LYS A 103 -3.86 -14.93 10.69
N MET A 104 -3.28 -15.72 9.78
CA MET A 104 -1.91 -15.55 9.32
C MET A 104 -1.82 -14.38 8.34
N ASN A 105 -1.08 -13.37 8.75
CA ASN A 105 -0.50 -12.29 7.92
C ASN A 105 -1.46 -11.51 7.01
N LYS A 106 -2.70 -11.23 7.48
CA LYS A 106 -3.56 -10.24 6.82
C LYS A 106 -2.97 -8.85 7.09
N LYS A 107 -2.42 -8.22 6.06
CA LYS A 107 -1.93 -6.85 6.14
C LYS A 107 -3.06 -5.91 5.74
N VAL A 108 -3.28 -4.90 6.57
CA VAL A 108 -4.19 -3.79 6.29
C VAL A 108 -3.39 -2.69 5.59
N TYR A 109 -3.96 -2.13 4.55
CA TYR A 109 -3.35 -1.07 3.76
C TYR A 109 -4.23 0.17 3.79
N ASP A 110 -3.59 1.33 3.81
CA ASP A 110 -4.26 2.63 3.73
C ASP A 110 -4.60 2.97 2.28
N CYS A 111 -5.86 3.28 2.00
CA CYS A 111 -6.31 3.74 0.69
C CYS A 111 -5.63 5.05 0.26
N ASN A 112 -5.28 5.93 1.21
CA ASN A 112 -4.62 7.20 0.89
C ASN A 112 -3.21 7.00 0.32
N LYS A 113 -2.58 5.86 0.60
CA LYS A 113 -1.28 5.50 0.03
C LYS A 113 -1.37 4.91 -1.38
N LEU A 114 -2.56 4.63 -1.88
CA LEU A 114 -2.74 4.08 -3.22
C LEU A 114 -2.50 5.16 -4.28
N ILE A 115 -1.42 5.01 -5.06
CA ILE A 115 -1.03 5.95 -6.13
C ILE A 115 -1.28 5.40 -7.53
N GLY A 116 -1.43 4.09 -7.69
CA GLY A 116 -1.67 3.51 -9.01
C GLY A 116 -2.07 2.04 -8.97
N TYR A 117 -2.59 1.58 -10.11
CA TYR A 117 -2.96 0.18 -10.32
C TYR A 117 -2.82 -0.22 -11.79
N GLU A 118 -2.50 -1.48 -12.05
CA GLU A 118 -2.28 -2.04 -13.38
C GLU A 118 -2.88 -3.45 -13.45
N ILE A 119 -3.55 -3.80 -14.57
CA ILE A 119 -3.84 -5.20 -14.88
C ILE A 119 -2.67 -5.78 -15.66
N LEU A 120 -2.17 -6.91 -15.21
CA LEU A 120 -1.12 -7.70 -15.85
C LEU A 120 -1.69 -9.06 -16.29
N GLU A 121 -1.58 -9.35 -17.57
CA GLU A 121 -1.93 -10.64 -18.16
C GLU A 121 -0.67 -11.29 -18.74
N ASN A 122 -0.31 -12.47 -18.26
CA ASN A 122 0.94 -13.15 -18.63
C ASN A 122 2.21 -12.28 -18.48
N GLY A 123 2.19 -11.34 -17.53
CA GLY A 123 3.29 -10.40 -17.29
C GLY A 123 3.23 -9.11 -18.14
N GLU A 124 2.36 -9.02 -19.14
CA GLU A 124 2.18 -7.83 -19.96
C GLU A 124 1.08 -6.91 -19.36
N MET A 125 1.31 -5.61 -19.41
CA MET A 125 0.35 -4.62 -18.92
C MET A 125 -0.80 -4.46 -19.92
N VAL A 126 -2.03 -4.71 -19.47
CA VAL A 126 -3.25 -4.55 -20.27
C VAL A 126 -3.92 -3.20 -20.01
N THR A 127 -3.92 -2.77 -18.75
CA THR A 127 -4.61 -1.54 -18.33
C THR A 127 -3.88 -0.91 -17.15
N LYS A 128 -3.84 0.42 -17.11
CA LYS A 128 -3.22 1.21 -16.03
C LYS A 128 -4.10 2.37 -15.62
N GLY A 129 -4.13 2.68 -14.32
CA GLY A 129 -4.77 3.86 -13.73
C GLY A 129 -4.05 4.30 -12.46
N GLY A 130 -4.34 5.49 -11.96
CA GLY A 130 -3.74 6.04 -10.73
C GLY A 130 -3.80 7.56 -10.70
N LEU A 131 -3.10 8.13 -9.72
CA LEU A 131 -3.02 9.57 -9.46
C LEU A 131 -2.56 10.33 -10.73
N GLY A 132 -3.30 11.38 -11.10
CA GLY A 132 -2.98 12.24 -12.24
C GLY A 132 -3.03 11.58 -13.62
N SER A 133 -3.41 10.31 -13.73
CA SER A 133 -3.50 9.62 -15.01
C SER A 133 -4.95 9.36 -15.44
N ALA A 134 -5.30 9.79 -16.65
CA ALA A 134 -6.44 9.18 -17.34
C ALA A 134 -6.13 7.69 -17.52
N ILE A 135 -7.16 6.84 -17.36
CA ILE A 135 -7.02 5.39 -17.55
C ILE A 135 -6.48 5.15 -18.96
N VAL A 136 -5.21 4.74 -19.04
CA VAL A 136 -4.54 4.43 -20.30
C VAL A 136 -4.73 2.95 -20.58
N GLY A 137 -5.38 2.64 -21.66
CA GLY A 137 -5.74 1.28 -22.07
C GLY A 137 -7.23 1.21 -22.35
N GLY A 138 -7.59 1.08 -23.63
CA GLY A 138 -8.95 1.21 -24.17
C GLY A 138 -10.08 0.75 -23.26
N THR A 139 -11.04 1.62 -23.14
CA THR A 139 -12.41 1.44 -22.60
C THR A 139 -12.59 0.30 -21.60
N ILE A 140 -12.26 0.55 -20.32
CA ILE A 140 -12.68 -0.32 -19.22
C ILE A 140 -14.22 -0.37 -19.13
N PHE A 141 -14.90 0.62 -19.69
CA PHE A 141 -16.36 0.84 -19.56
C PHE A 141 -17.17 0.74 -20.83
N GLY A 142 -16.64 0.20 -21.91
CA GLY A 142 -17.34 0.14 -23.20
C GLY A 142 -17.36 -1.22 -23.85
N GLY A 143 -18.42 -1.98 -23.64
CA GLY A 143 -18.78 -3.13 -24.45
C GLY A 143 -18.05 -4.43 -24.13
N SER A 144 -18.82 -5.45 -23.82
CA SER A 144 -18.39 -6.83 -23.66
C SER A 144 -17.46 -7.26 -24.81
N GLY A 145 -16.15 -7.34 -24.54
CA GLY A 145 -15.21 -8.02 -25.45
C GLY A 145 -14.14 -7.18 -26.14
N ALA A 146 -14.04 -5.86 -25.91
CA ALA A 146 -13.11 -5.02 -26.66
C ALA A 146 -11.64 -5.15 -26.27
N ILE A 147 -11.31 -5.69 -25.10
CA ILE A 147 -9.90 -5.77 -24.64
C ILE A 147 -9.18 -6.99 -25.23
N VAL A 148 -9.91 -8.06 -25.52
CA VAL A 148 -9.33 -9.26 -26.15
C VAL A 148 -8.92 -9.01 -27.61
N GLY A 149 -9.42 -7.95 -28.24
CA GLY A 149 -9.16 -7.64 -29.64
C GLY A 149 -7.99 -6.70 -29.93
N ALA A 150 -7.55 -5.91 -28.95
CA ALA A 150 -6.54 -4.89 -29.22
C ALA A 150 -5.09 -5.41 -29.21
N ILE A 151 -4.83 -6.52 -28.53
CA ILE A 151 -3.49 -7.15 -28.49
C ILE A 151 -3.31 -8.22 -29.56
N VAL A 152 -4.40 -8.75 -30.13
CA VAL A 152 -4.34 -9.82 -31.11
C VAL A 152 -4.77 -9.32 -32.51
N GLY A 153 -3.91 -8.56 -33.11
CA GLY A 153 -3.86 -8.53 -34.58
C GLY A 153 -3.44 -9.91 -35.09
N LYS A 154 -4.39 -10.70 -35.54
CA LYS A 154 -4.34 -11.96 -36.29
C LYS A 154 -4.65 -13.25 -35.52
N LYS A 155 -5.78 -13.82 -35.93
CA LYS A 155 -6.20 -15.23 -35.83
C LYS A 155 -6.57 -15.77 -34.44
N THR A 156 -7.80 -16.16 -34.34
CA THR A 156 -8.55 -17.06 -33.46
C THR A 156 -7.81 -18.32 -32.95
N THR A 157 -6.63 -18.18 -32.38
CA THR A 157 -6.06 -19.19 -31.51
C THR A 157 -6.61 -18.92 -30.13
N ARG A 158 -7.27 -19.89 -29.51
CA ARG A 158 -7.74 -19.87 -28.14
C ARG A 158 -6.55 -19.56 -27.23
N ALA A 159 -6.34 -18.28 -26.93
CA ALA A 159 -5.24 -17.86 -26.08
C ALA A 159 -5.36 -18.54 -24.71
N VAL A 160 -4.25 -19.07 -24.23
CA VAL A 160 -4.14 -19.65 -22.89
C VAL A 160 -3.54 -18.57 -22.00
N ILE A 161 -4.26 -18.22 -20.94
CA ILE A 161 -3.82 -17.28 -19.94
C ILE A 161 -3.20 -18.08 -18.78
N ASN A 162 -1.97 -17.82 -18.47
CA ASN A 162 -1.26 -18.48 -17.35
C ASN A 162 -1.46 -17.72 -16.05
N GLU A 163 -1.53 -16.40 -16.13
CA GLU A 163 -1.65 -15.51 -14.99
C GLU A 163 -2.48 -14.27 -15.36
N LEU A 164 -3.42 -13.90 -14.48
CA LEU A 164 -4.09 -12.61 -14.50
C LEU A 164 -4.02 -12.03 -13.08
N LYS A 165 -3.48 -10.84 -12.95
CA LYS A 165 -3.34 -10.16 -11.66
C LYS A 165 -3.50 -8.65 -11.80
N ILE A 166 -3.89 -8.02 -10.70
CA ILE A 166 -3.85 -6.57 -10.54
C ILE A 166 -2.64 -6.25 -9.68
N LYS A 167 -1.78 -5.37 -10.14
CA LYS A 167 -0.72 -4.75 -9.34
C LYS A 167 -1.25 -3.44 -8.78
N LEU A 168 -1.14 -3.26 -7.47
CA LEU A 168 -1.38 -2.02 -6.76
C LEU A 168 -0.03 -1.37 -6.47
N THR A 169 0.10 -0.08 -6.75
CA THR A 169 1.29 0.70 -6.40
C THR A 169 0.95 1.60 -5.23
N LEU A 170 1.74 1.53 -4.18
CA LEU A 170 1.56 2.30 -2.96
C LEU A 170 2.70 3.30 -2.76
N ASP A 171 2.39 4.43 -2.17
CA ASP A 171 3.37 5.35 -1.59
C ASP A 171 3.85 4.79 -0.24
N ASP A 172 4.59 3.71 -0.31
CA ASP A 172 5.19 3.01 0.83
C ASP A 172 6.49 2.34 0.40
N PHE A 173 7.61 2.88 0.84
CA PHE A 173 8.94 2.40 0.46
C PHE A 173 9.16 0.91 0.82
N ASN A 174 8.58 0.45 1.92
CA ASN A 174 8.73 -0.94 2.40
C ASN A 174 7.79 -1.92 1.68
N SER A 175 6.73 -1.43 1.05
CA SER A 175 5.75 -2.25 0.34
C SER A 175 5.20 -1.50 -0.88
N PRO A 176 6.06 -1.17 -1.86
CA PRO A 176 5.67 -0.30 -2.98
C PRO A 176 4.72 -0.99 -3.97
N ALA A 177 4.62 -2.30 -3.94
CA ALA A 177 3.76 -3.06 -4.84
C ALA A 177 3.07 -4.23 -4.13
N ILE A 178 1.78 -4.38 -4.41
CA ILE A 178 0.94 -5.49 -3.94
C ILE A 178 0.25 -6.11 -5.14
N TYR A 179 0.03 -7.42 -5.11
CA TYR A 179 -0.61 -8.14 -6.21
C TYR A 179 -1.89 -8.82 -5.75
N ILE A 180 -2.97 -8.65 -6.52
CA ILE A 180 -4.22 -9.39 -6.40
C ILE A 180 -4.25 -10.40 -7.54
N TYR A 181 -4.17 -11.68 -7.22
CA TYR A 181 -4.16 -12.74 -8.22
C TYR A 181 -5.58 -13.23 -8.51
N LEU A 182 -6.03 -13.08 -9.76
CA LEU A 182 -7.31 -13.55 -10.25
C LEU A 182 -7.20 -14.92 -10.93
N ILE A 183 -6.13 -15.13 -11.69
CA ILE A 183 -5.82 -16.41 -12.33
C ILE A 183 -4.36 -16.76 -12.01
N LYS A 184 -4.14 -17.97 -11.49
CA LYS A 184 -2.80 -18.51 -11.16
C LYS A 184 -2.45 -19.75 -11.98
N ASN A 185 -3.40 -20.29 -12.74
CA ASN A 185 -3.26 -21.55 -13.49
C ASN A 185 -3.73 -21.37 -14.93
N LYS A 186 -3.20 -22.20 -15.83
CA LYS A 186 -3.56 -22.21 -17.24
C LYS A 186 -5.07 -22.21 -17.44
N THR A 187 -5.59 -21.13 -18.01
CA THR A 187 -7.02 -20.89 -18.21
C THR A 187 -7.26 -20.47 -19.64
N LYS A 188 -8.28 -21.04 -20.31
CA LYS A 188 -8.62 -20.63 -21.67
C LYS A 188 -9.32 -19.27 -21.66
N SER A 189 -8.94 -18.35 -22.53
CA SER A 189 -9.50 -16.99 -22.62
C SER A 189 -11.00 -16.94 -22.91
N ASN A 190 -11.57 -17.99 -23.50
CA ASN A 190 -13.01 -18.12 -23.75
C ASN A 190 -13.78 -18.87 -22.65
N SER A 191 -13.12 -19.26 -21.56
CA SER A 191 -13.74 -20.01 -20.46
C SER A 191 -14.57 -19.09 -19.56
N ILE A 192 -15.52 -19.69 -18.83
CA ILE A 192 -16.30 -19.00 -17.79
C ILE A 192 -15.35 -18.47 -16.71
N ALA A 193 -14.35 -19.26 -16.30
CA ALA A 193 -13.37 -18.86 -15.28
C ALA A 193 -12.63 -17.57 -15.67
N TYR A 194 -12.20 -17.44 -16.93
CA TYR A 194 -11.57 -16.21 -17.41
C TYR A 194 -12.53 -15.02 -17.38
N LYS A 195 -13.76 -15.22 -17.87
CA LYS A 195 -14.79 -14.16 -17.90
C LYS A 195 -15.12 -13.67 -16.48
N THR A 196 -15.27 -14.60 -15.52
CA THR A 196 -15.50 -14.27 -14.11
C THR A 196 -14.34 -13.49 -13.54
N ALA A 197 -13.11 -13.99 -13.68
CA ALA A 197 -11.91 -13.31 -13.19
C ALA A 197 -11.78 -11.89 -13.78
N TYR A 198 -12.11 -11.74 -15.06
CA TYR A 198 -12.07 -10.45 -15.74
C TYR A 198 -13.16 -9.49 -15.21
N SER A 199 -14.38 -9.97 -14.98
CA SER A 199 -15.46 -9.19 -14.35
C SER A 199 -15.08 -8.71 -12.94
N GLN A 200 -14.48 -9.60 -12.15
CA GLN A 200 -13.95 -9.25 -10.82
C GLN A 200 -12.86 -8.18 -10.92
N ALA A 201 -11.94 -8.31 -11.90
CA ALA A 201 -10.92 -7.29 -12.14
C ALA A 201 -11.55 -5.92 -12.43
N GLN A 202 -12.56 -5.87 -13.29
CA GLN A 202 -13.26 -4.63 -13.63
C GLN A 202 -13.94 -3.99 -12.41
N GLU A 203 -14.58 -4.79 -11.56
CA GLU A 203 -15.19 -4.30 -10.33
C GLU A 203 -14.14 -3.71 -9.37
N ILE A 204 -13.04 -4.43 -9.15
CA ILE A 204 -11.92 -3.94 -8.33
C ILE A 204 -11.37 -2.63 -8.89
N LEU A 205 -11.08 -2.56 -10.18
CA LEU A 205 -10.56 -1.35 -10.82
C LEU A 205 -11.49 -0.16 -10.72
N SER A 206 -12.80 -0.39 -10.78
CA SER A 206 -13.80 0.67 -10.61
C SER A 206 -13.69 1.30 -9.22
N ILE A 207 -13.55 0.48 -8.17
CA ILE A 207 -13.37 0.97 -6.79
C ILE A 207 -12.03 1.70 -6.64
N LEU A 208 -10.95 1.10 -7.16
CA LEU A 208 -9.61 1.72 -7.11
C LEU A 208 -9.58 3.07 -7.82
N SER A 209 -10.31 3.21 -8.93
CA SER A 209 -10.46 4.48 -9.65
C SER A 209 -11.15 5.56 -8.82
N VAL A 210 -12.17 5.19 -8.03
CA VAL A 210 -12.83 6.12 -7.12
C VAL A 210 -11.88 6.53 -5.99
N ILE A 211 -11.15 5.59 -5.42
CA ILE A 211 -10.18 5.85 -4.35
C ILE A 211 -9.10 6.81 -4.83
N THR A 212 -8.45 6.52 -5.96
CA THR A 212 -7.37 7.36 -6.48
C THR A 212 -7.84 8.77 -6.85
N LYS A 213 -9.07 8.92 -7.42
CA LYS A 213 -9.63 10.24 -7.70
C LYS A 213 -9.88 11.07 -6.44
N ARG A 214 -10.35 10.43 -5.35
CA ARG A 214 -10.53 11.12 -4.06
C ARG A 214 -9.18 11.56 -3.50
N ASN A 215 -8.17 10.71 -3.57
CA ASN A 215 -6.81 11.05 -3.13
C ASN A 215 -6.23 12.23 -3.93
N ASP A 216 -6.48 12.31 -5.25
CA ASP A 216 -6.08 13.46 -6.08
C ASP A 216 -6.74 14.75 -5.59
N THR A 217 -8.05 14.70 -5.33
CA THR A 217 -8.81 15.87 -4.88
C THR A 217 -8.34 16.33 -3.49
N ASP A 218 -8.20 15.40 -2.54
CA ASP A 218 -7.74 15.69 -1.18
C ASP A 218 -6.32 16.33 -1.20
N ASN A 219 -5.43 15.84 -2.07
CA ASN A 219 -4.07 16.37 -2.23
C ASN A 219 -4.06 17.79 -2.85
N ILE A 220 -4.93 18.03 -3.85
CA ILE A 220 -5.05 19.36 -4.48
C ILE A 220 -5.61 20.37 -3.47
N GLU A 221 -6.65 20.01 -2.70
CA GLU A 221 -7.20 20.89 -1.67
C GLU A 221 -6.20 21.22 -0.56
N GLN A 222 -5.34 20.26 -0.18
CA GLN A 222 -4.27 20.51 0.80
C GLN A 222 -3.21 21.45 0.23
N SER A 223 -2.80 21.26 -1.03
CA SER A 223 -1.81 22.14 -1.68
C SER A 223 -2.34 23.56 -1.85
N ILE A 224 -3.61 23.74 -2.24
CA ILE A 224 -4.24 25.07 -2.35
C ILE A 224 -4.27 25.77 -0.99
N LYS A 225 -4.65 25.07 0.09
CA LYS A 225 -4.65 25.67 1.44
C LYS A 225 -3.28 26.09 1.93
N VAL A 226 -2.24 25.35 1.58
CA VAL A 226 -0.84 25.72 1.90
C VAL A 226 -0.41 26.95 1.11
N ASP A 227 -0.74 27.00 -0.18
CA ASP A 227 -0.43 28.17 -1.04
C ASP A 227 -1.24 29.42 -0.64
N GLU A 228 -2.50 29.27 -0.26
CA GLU A 228 -3.32 30.39 0.23
C GLU A 228 -2.77 30.94 1.56
N GLN A 229 -2.35 30.09 2.50
CA GLN A 229 -1.75 30.54 3.75
C GLN A 229 -0.38 31.21 3.54
N ALA A 230 0.43 30.70 2.63
CA ALA A 230 1.71 31.32 2.28
C ALA A 230 1.49 32.69 1.62
N ASN A 231 0.60 32.79 0.64
CA ASN A 231 0.26 34.04 -0.02
C ASN A 231 -0.33 35.07 0.95
N ASP A 232 -1.24 34.65 1.84
CA ASP A 232 -1.82 35.54 2.86
C ASP A 232 -0.76 36.11 3.82
N SER A 233 0.23 35.31 4.20
CA SER A 233 1.36 35.74 5.02
C SER A 233 2.25 36.73 4.29
N PHE A 234 2.56 36.50 3.01
CA PHE A 234 3.36 37.42 2.19
C PHE A 234 2.63 38.74 1.94
N ASP A 235 1.33 38.72 1.67
CA ASP A 235 0.54 39.93 1.47
C ASP A 235 0.43 40.75 2.76
N LYS A 236 0.32 40.10 3.92
CA LYS A 236 0.36 40.76 5.23
C LYS A 236 1.72 41.41 5.50
N ILE A 237 2.83 40.73 5.19
CA ILE A 237 4.18 41.29 5.34
C ILE A 237 4.37 42.50 4.41
N LYS A 238 3.84 42.45 3.19
CA LYS A 238 3.91 43.57 2.25
C LYS A 238 3.15 44.78 2.78
N LYS A 239 1.93 44.59 3.29
CA LYS A 239 1.15 45.65 3.95
C LYS A 239 1.84 46.23 5.18
N LEU A 240 2.47 45.38 6.00
CA LEU A 240 3.28 45.85 7.14
C LEU A 240 4.46 46.71 6.70
N LYS A 241 5.09 46.38 5.58
CA LYS A 241 6.19 47.18 5.02
C LYS A 241 5.69 48.53 4.55
N GLU A 242 4.53 48.59 3.89
CA GLU A 242 3.92 49.87 3.49
C GLU A 242 3.59 50.74 4.71
N LEU A 243 3.15 50.19 5.82
CA LEU A 243 2.92 50.92 7.07
C LEU A 243 4.22 51.44 7.70
N LEU A 244 5.29 50.66 7.62
CA LEU A 244 6.61 51.11 8.05
C LEU A 244 7.13 52.26 7.18
N ASP A 245 7.00 52.18 5.85
CA ASP A 245 7.44 53.22 4.89
C ASP A 245 6.61 54.52 5.05
N LEU A 246 5.37 54.42 5.58
CA LEU A 246 4.52 55.55 5.94
C LEU A 246 4.74 56.08 7.37
N GLU A 247 5.76 55.55 8.07
CA GLU A 247 6.08 55.85 9.47
C GLU A 247 4.89 55.62 10.43
N ALA A 248 3.90 54.78 10.02
CA ALA A 248 2.75 54.42 10.82
C ALA A 248 3.04 53.39 11.88
N ILE A 249 4.14 52.58 11.69
CA ILE A 249 4.67 51.63 12.67
C ILE A 249 6.20 51.80 12.75
N THR A 250 6.75 51.39 13.87
CA THR A 250 8.21 51.40 14.09
C THR A 250 8.89 50.16 13.49
N GLN A 251 10.21 50.22 13.30
CA GLN A 251 10.99 49.06 12.84
C GLN A 251 10.88 47.86 13.79
N GLU A 252 10.81 48.08 15.11
CA GLU A 252 10.67 47.04 16.10
C GLU A 252 9.31 46.33 16.01
N GLU A 253 8.24 47.09 15.78
CA GLU A 253 6.88 46.53 15.59
C GLU A 253 6.79 45.72 14.30
N PHE A 254 7.41 46.21 13.22
CA PHE A 254 7.51 45.49 11.95
C PHE A 254 8.24 44.16 12.11
N ASP A 255 9.42 44.15 12.75
CA ASP A 255 10.24 42.97 12.91
C ASP A 255 9.55 41.92 13.82
N THR A 256 8.84 42.38 14.83
CA THR A 256 8.05 41.52 15.73
C THR A 256 6.89 40.86 14.96
N LYS A 257 6.10 41.62 14.25
CA LYS A 257 4.96 41.12 13.46
C LYS A 257 5.40 40.23 12.30
N LYS A 258 6.51 40.55 11.65
CA LYS A 258 7.08 39.71 10.61
C LYS A 258 7.50 38.33 11.13
N LYS A 259 8.12 38.27 12.32
CA LYS A 259 8.45 36.98 12.97
C LYS A 259 7.21 36.16 13.30
N GLU A 260 6.18 36.78 13.87
CA GLU A 260 4.90 36.13 14.15
C GLU A 260 4.28 35.52 12.88
N LEU A 261 4.26 36.27 11.76
CA LEU A 261 3.68 35.82 10.49
C LEU A 261 4.49 34.72 9.79
N LEU A 262 5.78 34.65 10.07
CA LEU A 262 6.69 33.62 9.52
C LEU A 262 6.91 32.45 10.49
N ASN A 263 6.28 32.47 11.68
CA ASN A 263 6.45 31.47 12.75
C ASN A 263 7.94 31.26 13.13
N LEU A 264 8.72 32.33 13.22
CA LEU A 264 10.16 32.36 13.56
C LEU A 264 10.39 32.75 15.02
#